data_547da1008e3bc0d8670b7381acfa945d
#
_entry.id   547da1008e3bc0d8670b7381acfa945d
#
_cell.length_a   1.000
_cell.length_b   1.000
_cell.length_c   1.000
_cell.angle_alpha   90.00
_cell.angle_beta   90.00
_cell.angle_gamma   90.00
#
_symmetry.space_group_name_H-M   'P 1'
#
loop_
_entity.id
_entity.type
_entity.pdbx_description
1 polymer ?
#
loop_
_entity_poly.entity_id
_entity_poly.type
_entity_poly.pdbx_seq_one_letter_code
_entity_poly.pdbx_strand_id
1 'polypeptide(L)'
;MCQEFEILAFFLTNTIGGYIMEMKKGRDIMDEKCCCSHKKKERTDEEYKKLIHRLNRIEGQIRGIRGMVENDAYCTDILIQVSAVNAALNAFNKELLANHIRTCVMDDIRNGKDEIVEELVNTLQKLMK
;
A
#
# COMPACT_ATOMS: atom_id res chain seq x y z
N MET A 1 -1.78 17.58 -2.46
CA MET A 1 -0.48 18.04 -1.91
C MET A 1 -0.14 17.49 -0.54
N CYS A 2 -1.06 16.92 0.24
CA CYS A 2 -0.73 16.32 1.54
C CYS A 2 -0.26 14.85 1.49
N GLN A 3 -0.28 14.21 0.33
CA GLN A 3 -0.04 12.76 0.21
C GLN A 3 1.40 12.38 -0.18
N GLU A 4 2.18 13.30 -0.73
CA GLU A 4 3.56 13.02 -1.15
C GLU A 4 4.60 13.17 -0.04
N PHE A 5 4.29 13.93 1.00
CA PHE A 5 5.24 14.18 2.11
C PHE A 5 5.27 13.06 3.15
N GLU A 6 4.17 12.35 3.40
CA GLU A 6 4.15 11.28 4.40
C GLU A 6 4.80 9.98 3.91
N ILE A 7 4.73 9.69 2.62
CA ILE A 7 5.38 8.50 2.05
C ILE A 7 6.90 8.67 2.06
N LEU A 8 7.42 9.86 1.81
CA LEU A 8 8.85 10.15 1.89
C LEU A 8 9.37 10.12 3.34
N ALA A 9 8.59 10.62 4.30
CA ALA A 9 8.95 10.61 5.72
C ALA A 9 8.99 9.18 6.28
N PHE A 10 8.08 8.30 5.85
CA PHE A 10 8.06 6.90 6.25
C PHE A 10 9.27 6.11 5.71
N PHE A 11 9.75 6.45 4.50
CA PHE A 11 10.94 5.84 3.92
C PHE A 11 12.25 6.33 4.57
N LEU A 12 12.31 7.58 5.01
CA LEU A 12 13.52 8.18 5.59
C LEU A 12 13.75 7.80 7.06
N THR A 13 12.70 7.49 7.82
CA THR A 13 12.84 7.14 9.25
C THR A 13 13.20 5.69 9.50
N ASN A 14 13.09 4.82 8.51
CA ASN A 14 13.44 3.39 8.65
C ASN A 14 14.90 3.07 8.30
N THR A 15 15.72 4.05 7.94
CA THR A 15 17.08 3.82 7.44
C THR A 15 18.16 3.99 8.51
N ILE A 16 17.85 4.45 9.73
CA ILE A 16 18.84 4.67 10.77
C ILE A 16 18.48 3.89 12.05
N GLY A 17 19.19 2.80 12.25
CA GLY A 17 19.43 2.19 13.56
C GLY A 17 18.28 1.38 14.15
N GLY A 18 18.56 0.09 14.36
CA GLY A 18 17.69 -0.82 15.08
C GLY A 18 17.16 -0.24 16.39
N TYR A 19 15.86 -0.03 16.42
CA TYR A 19 15.11 0.14 17.64
C TYR A 19 13.86 -0.74 17.57
N ILE A 20 13.79 -1.60 18.56
CA ILE A 20 12.67 -2.44 18.93
C ILE A 20 11.44 -1.56 19.06
N MET A 21 10.45 -1.73 18.18
CA MET A 21 9.14 -1.12 18.35
C MET A 21 8.37 -1.89 19.43
N GLU A 22 8.45 -1.38 20.64
CA GLU A 22 7.53 -1.71 21.71
C GLU A 22 6.12 -1.24 21.31
N MET A 23 5.21 -2.21 21.18
CA MET A 23 3.79 -1.96 20.96
C MET A 23 3.22 -1.19 22.17
N LYS A 24 3.13 0.11 22.11
CA LYS A 24 2.30 0.88 23.02
C LYS A 24 0.86 0.93 22.52
N LYS A 25 0.06 0.11 23.17
CA LYS A 25 -1.39 0.12 23.24
C LYS A 25 -1.91 1.51 23.60
N GLY A 26 -2.77 2.05 22.75
CA GLY A 26 -3.77 3.03 23.12
C GLY A 26 -3.27 4.42 23.52
N ARG A 27 -3.51 5.36 22.65
CA ARG A 27 -3.97 6.71 23.04
C ARG A 27 -4.75 7.32 21.89
N ASP A 28 -6.02 7.60 22.19
CA ASP A 28 -6.87 8.50 21.44
C ASP A 28 -6.14 9.80 21.20
N ILE A 29 -5.76 10.09 19.97
CA ILE A 29 -5.32 11.41 19.57
C ILE A 29 -6.47 12.02 18.79
N MET A 30 -7.01 13.05 19.41
CA MET A 30 -8.07 13.93 18.95
C MET A 30 -7.96 14.24 17.46
N ASP A 31 -9.10 14.05 16.82
CA ASP A 31 -9.62 14.67 15.63
C ASP A 31 -8.99 16.03 15.30
N GLU A 32 -7.93 16.05 14.51
CA GLU A 32 -7.70 17.18 13.64
C GLU A 32 -8.32 16.86 12.28
N LYS A 33 -9.35 17.58 12.00
CA LYS A 33 -10.26 17.54 10.86
C LYS A 33 -9.49 17.70 9.55
N CYS A 34 -8.80 16.64 9.14
CA CYS A 34 -8.28 16.52 7.79
C CYS A 34 -9.47 16.19 6.87
N CYS A 35 -9.75 17.04 5.90
CA CYS A 35 -10.88 16.97 4.98
C CYS A 35 -10.84 15.76 4.01
N CYS A 36 -10.13 14.71 4.36
CA CYS A 36 -10.16 13.45 3.65
C CYS A 36 -11.11 12.52 4.39
N SER A 37 -12.34 12.40 3.89
CA SER A 37 -13.27 11.36 4.32
C SER A 37 -12.64 9.99 4.05
N HIS A 38 -11.83 9.49 4.98
CA HIS A 38 -11.27 8.15 4.88
C HIS A 38 -12.39 7.13 5.13
N LYS A 39 -13.02 6.68 4.06
CA LYS A 39 -13.91 5.53 4.11
C LYS A 39 -13.11 4.33 4.61
N LYS A 40 -13.41 3.83 5.81
CA LYS A 40 -12.86 2.57 6.28
C LYS A 40 -13.56 1.43 5.56
N LYS A 41 -12.80 0.49 5.02
CA LYS A 41 -13.34 -0.74 4.46
C LYS A 41 -13.20 -1.84 5.50
N GLU A 42 -14.31 -2.42 5.91
CA GLU A 42 -14.33 -3.68 6.64
C GLU A 42 -13.97 -4.82 5.67
N ARG A 43 -12.95 -5.59 6.01
CA ARG A 43 -12.49 -6.75 5.24
C ARG A 43 -12.79 -8.01 6.02
N THR A 44 -13.08 -9.07 5.30
CA THR A 44 -13.12 -10.39 5.93
C THR A 44 -11.72 -10.80 6.40
N ASP A 45 -11.64 -11.63 7.42
CA ASP A 45 -10.36 -12.11 7.95
C ASP A 45 -9.52 -12.81 6.88
N GLU A 46 -10.16 -13.50 5.94
CA GLU A 46 -9.46 -14.17 4.83
C GLU A 46 -8.87 -13.18 3.83
N GLU A 47 -9.62 -12.14 3.45
CA GLU A 47 -9.12 -11.07 2.58
C GLU A 47 -7.95 -10.35 3.23
N TYR A 48 -8.09 -10.01 4.51
CA TYR A 48 -7.04 -9.37 5.28
C TYR A 48 -5.77 -10.21 5.30
N LYS A 49 -5.86 -11.50 5.66
CA LYS A 49 -4.72 -12.42 5.71
C LYS A 49 -4.04 -12.56 4.35
N LYS A 50 -4.80 -12.66 3.25
CA LYS A 50 -4.24 -12.75 1.89
C LYS A 50 -3.45 -11.50 1.51
N LEU A 51 -3.98 -10.31 1.81
CA LEU A 51 -3.30 -9.05 1.51
C LEU A 51 -2.03 -8.88 2.33
N ILE A 52 -2.08 -9.15 3.65
CA ILE A 52 -0.92 -9.07 4.52
C ILE A 52 0.16 -10.09 4.13
N HIS A 53 -0.22 -11.31 3.78
CA HIS A 53 0.75 -12.31 3.33
C HIS A 53 1.50 -11.85 2.06
N ARG A 54 0.80 -11.24 1.10
CA ARG A 54 1.43 -10.67 -0.10
C ARG A 54 2.39 -9.53 0.24
N LEU A 55 1.99 -8.62 1.13
CA LEU A 55 2.82 -7.50 1.56
C LEU A 55 4.07 -7.96 2.31
N ASN A 56 3.96 -8.94 3.21
CA ASN A 56 5.10 -9.51 3.92
C ASN A 56 6.12 -10.14 2.96
N ARG A 57 5.63 -10.77 1.89
CA ARG A 57 6.50 -11.32 0.84
C ARG A 57 7.23 -10.22 0.09
N ILE A 58 6.55 -9.14 -0.28
CA ILE A 58 7.14 -7.98 -0.96
C ILE A 58 8.16 -7.29 -0.05
N GLU A 59 7.84 -7.12 1.22
CA GLU A 59 8.77 -6.59 2.23
C GLU A 59 10.05 -7.43 2.31
N GLY A 60 9.92 -8.76 2.33
CA GLY A 60 11.07 -9.67 2.30
C GLY A 60 11.93 -9.49 1.04
N GLN A 61 11.30 -9.32 -0.13
CA GLN A 61 12.02 -9.04 -1.38
C GLN A 61 12.77 -7.71 -1.35
N ILE A 62 12.16 -6.65 -0.79
CA ILE A 62 12.80 -5.33 -0.63
C ILE A 62 14.00 -5.44 0.32
N ARG A 63 13.88 -6.18 1.42
CA ARG A 63 15.01 -6.45 2.31
C ARG A 63 16.14 -7.21 1.60
N GLY A 64 15.81 -8.14 0.72
CA GLY A 64 16.79 -8.82 -0.13
C GLY A 64 17.54 -7.86 -1.05
N ILE A 65 16.83 -6.93 -1.72
CA ILE A 65 17.45 -5.90 -2.56
C ILE A 65 18.39 -5.01 -1.74
N ARG A 66 17.96 -4.60 -0.55
CA ARG A 66 18.81 -3.82 0.36
C ARG A 66 20.11 -4.56 0.68
N GLY A 67 20.03 -5.85 1.01
CA GLY A 67 21.21 -6.67 1.25
C GLY A 67 22.14 -6.78 0.04
N MET A 68 21.59 -6.83 -1.17
CA MET A 68 22.40 -6.80 -2.40
C MET A 68 23.16 -5.49 -2.56
N VAL A 69 22.55 -4.36 -2.24
CA VAL A 69 23.21 -3.05 -2.27
C VAL A 69 24.31 -2.96 -1.20
N GLU A 70 24.03 -3.42 0.02
CA GLU A 70 24.97 -3.43 1.14
C GLU A 70 26.21 -4.33 0.86
N ASN A 71 26.07 -5.34 0.02
CA ASN A 71 27.14 -6.26 -0.38
C ASN A 71 27.73 -5.96 -1.76
N ASP A 72 27.53 -4.77 -2.29
CA ASP A 72 28.08 -4.31 -3.58
C ASP A 72 27.78 -5.26 -4.75
N ALA A 73 26.57 -5.86 -4.76
CA ALA A 73 26.14 -6.75 -5.82
C ALA A 73 26.08 -6.02 -7.17
N TYR A 74 26.22 -6.78 -8.26
CA TYR A 74 26.21 -6.21 -9.60
C TYR A 74 24.87 -5.51 -9.92
N CYS A 75 24.96 -4.31 -10.49
CA CYS A 75 23.78 -3.45 -10.69
C CYS A 75 22.66 -4.12 -11.49
N THR A 76 23.00 -4.92 -12.51
CA THR A 76 22.02 -5.61 -13.33
C THR A 76 21.22 -6.62 -12.53
N ASP A 77 21.84 -7.32 -11.60
CA ASP A 77 21.15 -8.30 -10.74
C ASP A 77 20.18 -7.59 -9.79
N ILE A 78 20.58 -6.43 -9.25
CA ILE A 78 19.70 -5.58 -8.44
C ILE A 78 18.49 -5.12 -9.27
N LEU A 79 18.69 -4.66 -10.49
CA LEU A 79 17.61 -4.21 -11.39
C LEU A 79 16.62 -5.33 -11.72
N ILE A 80 17.10 -6.56 -11.90
CA ILE A 80 16.23 -7.74 -12.11
C ILE A 80 15.36 -7.96 -10.85
N GLN A 81 15.92 -7.88 -9.66
CA GLN A 81 15.14 -8.03 -8.42
C GLN A 81 14.12 -6.90 -8.23
N VAL A 82 14.50 -5.66 -8.56
CA VAL A 82 13.55 -4.52 -8.54
C VAL A 82 12.38 -4.77 -9.50
N SER A 83 12.64 -5.28 -10.70
CA SER A 83 11.59 -5.64 -11.65
C SER A 83 10.63 -6.70 -11.09
N ALA A 84 11.15 -7.70 -10.38
CA ALA A 84 10.34 -8.73 -9.72
C ALA A 84 9.45 -8.13 -8.60
N VAL A 85 9.97 -7.20 -7.81
CA VAL A 85 9.18 -6.49 -6.80
C VAL A 85 8.08 -5.64 -7.43
N ASN A 86 8.37 -4.94 -8.51
CA ASN A 86 7.37 -4.18 -9.25
C ASN A 86 6.24 -5.07 -9.77
N ALA A 87 6.56 -6.24 -10.31
CA ALA A 87 5.56 -7.22 -10.74
C ALA A 87 4.69 -7.71 -9.58
N ALA A 88 5.28 -7.95 -8.40
CA ALA A 88 4.55 -8.36 -7.21
C ALA A 88 3.62 -7.24 -6.68
N LEU A 89 4.07 -5.98 -6.69
CA LEU A 89 3.24 -4.82 -6.35
C LEU A 89 2.09 -4.63 -7.32
N ASN A 90 2.32 -4.80 -8.62
CA ASN A 90 1.27 -4.74 -9.62
C ASN A 90 0.22 -5.85 -9.43
N ALA A 91 0.64 -7.05 -9.07
CA ALA A 91 -0.27 -8.14 -8.74
C ALA A 91 -1.10 -7.84 -7.48
N PHE A 92 -0.50 -7.24 -6.47
CA PHE A 92 -1.20 -6.76 -5.27
C PHE A 92 -2.25 -5.69 -5.62
N ASN A 93 -1.87 -4.69 -6.42
CA ASN A 93 -2.78 -3.64 -6.86
C ASN A 93 -3.99 -4.18 -7.63
N LYS A 94 -3.78 -5.15 -8.53
CA LYS A 94 -4.87 -5.79 -9.29
C LYS A 94 -5.85 -6.50 -8.36
N GLU A 95 -5.38 -7.24 -7.38
CA GLU A 95 -6.23 -7.94 -6.42
C GLU A 95 -7.03 -6.96 -5.56
N LEU A 96 -6.35 -5.93 -5.04
CA LEU A 96 -6.99 -4.91 -4.21
C LEU A 96 -8.08 -4.16 -5.00
N LEU A 97 -7.78 -3.78 -6.25
CA LEU A 97 -8.72 -3.09 -7.13
C LEU A 97 -9.92 -3.98 -7.49
N ALA A 98 -9.68 -5.25 -7.83
CA ALA A 98 -10.77 -6.19 -8.13
C ALA A 98 -11.72 -6.36 -6.94
N ASN A 99 -11.19 -6.46 -5.72
CA ASN A 99 -12.00 -6.53 -4.52
C ASN A 99 -12.77 -5.22 -4.27
N HIS A 100 -12.14 -4.07 -4.50
CA HIS A 100 -12.78 -2.77 -4.35
C HIS A 100 -13.98 -2.63 -5.31
N ILE A 101 -13.82 -3.01 -6.58
CA ILE A 101 -14.89 -2.95 -7.57
C ILE A 101 -16.06 -3.88 -7.19
N ARG A 102 -15.75 -5.13 -6.81
CA ARG A 102 -16.79 -6.12 -6.50
C ARG A 102 -17.58 -5.80 -5.23
N THR A 103 -17.02 -5.06 -4.32
CA THR A 103 -17.68 -4.73 -3.04
C THR A 103 -18.08 -3.26 -3.00
N CYS A 104 -17.17 -2.35 -2.77
CA CYS A 104 -17.47 -0.94 -2.50
C CYS A 104 -18.15 -0.24 -3.69
N VAL A 105 -17.62 -0.43 -4.91
CA VAL A 105 -18.17 0.25 -6.11
C VAL A 105 -19.57 -0.27 -6.42
N MET A 106 -19.76 -1.59 -6.40
CA MET A 106 -21.06 -2.20 -6.67
C MET A 106 -22.12 -1.81 -5.64
N ASP A 107 -21.75 -1.74 -4.36
CA ASP A 107 -22.67 -1.35 -3.29
C ASP A 107 -23.03 0.14 -3.38
N ASP A 108 -22.08 1.01 -3.65
CA ASP A 108 -22.32 2.44 -3.81
C ASP A 108 -23.21 2.74 -5.05
N ILE A 109 -23.01 2.03 -6.17
CA ILE A 109 -23.88 2.13 -7.35
C ILE A 109 -25.31 1.68 -7.02
N ARG A 110 -25.47 0.56 -6.32
CA ARG A 110 -26.81 0.07 -5.90
C ARG A 110 -27.52 1.06 -4.97
N ASN A 111 -26.76 1.84 -4.20
CA ASN A 111 -27.27 2.89 -3.32
C ASN A 111 -27.46 4.24 -4.03
N GLY A 112 -27.31 4.30 -5.36
CA GLY A 112 -27.50 5.51 -6.17
C GLY A 112 -26.42 6.56 -6.05
N LYS A 113 -25.18 6.16 -5.66
CA LYS A 113 -24.02 7.04 -5.57
C LYS A 113 -23.16 6.92 -6.83
N ASP A 114 -23.55 7.60 -7.89
CA ASP A 114 -22.86 7.52 -9.19
C ASP A 114 -21.46 8.18 -9.17
N GLU A 115 -21.18 9.05 -8.20
CA GLU A 115 -19.89 9.72 -8.01
C GLU A 115 -18.71 8.73 -7.85
N ILE A 116 -18.98 7.50 -7.38
CA ILE A 116 -17.96 6.46 -7.20
C ILE A 116 -17.32 6.05 -8.53
N VAL A 117 -18.04 6.19 -9.64
CA VAL A 117 -17.52 5.85 -10.97
C VAL A 117 -16.40 6.80 -11.36
N GLU A 118 -16.57 8.11 -11.12
CA GLU A 118 -15.54 9.11 -11.37
C GLU A 118 -14.32 8.91 -10.45
N GLU A 119 -14.54 8.58 -9.18
CA GLU A 119 -13.47 8.22 -8.25
C GLU A 119 -12.65 7.02 -8.77
N LEU A 120 -13.34 6.00 -9.27
CA LEU A 120 -12.71 4.81 -9.85
C LEU A 120 -11.88 5.15 -11.09
N VAL A 121 -12.44 5.95 -12.01
CA VAL A 121 -11.75 6.39 -13.24
C VAL A 121 -10.48 7.17 -12.88
N ASN A 122 -10.56 8.11 -11.96
CA ASN A 122 -9.40 8.88 -11.50
C ASN A 122 -8.33 8.00 -10.85
N THR A 123 -8.76 6.99 -10.10
CA THR A 123 -7.83 6.02 -9.47
C THR A 123 -7.13 5.18 -10.53
N LEU A 124 -7.87 4.67 -11.52
CA LEU A 124 -7.30 3.91 -12.63
C LEU A 124 -6.29 4.72 -13.43
N GLN A 125 -6.59 5.98 -13.73
CA GLN A 125 -5.66 6.87 -14.44
C GLN A 125 -4.34 7.07 -13.68
N LYS A 126 -4.39 7.15 -12.34
CA LYS A 126 -3.18 7.22 -11.50
C LYS A 126 -2.37 5.92 -11.51
N LEU A 127 -3.04 4.77 -11.56
CA LEU A 127 -2.38 3.46 -11.55
C LEU A 127 -1.76 3.09 -12.90
N MET A 128 -2.28 3.65 -14.00
CA MET A 128 -1.80 3.36 -15.37
C MET A 128 -0.63 4.24 -15.82
N LYS A 129 -0.19 5.16 -14.96
CA LYS A 129 1.06 5.90 -15.19
C LYS A 129 2.25 5.00 -14.87
#